data_631ca0aa60a69690c5ed6b99da3b250e
#
_entry.id   631ca0aa60a69690c5ed6b99da3b250e
#
_cell.length_a   1.000
_cell.length_b   1.000
_cell.length_c   1.000
_cell.angle_alpha   90.00
_cell.angle_beta   90.00
_cell.angle_gamma   90.00
#
_symmetry.space_group_name_H-M   'P 1'
#
loop_
_entity.id
_entity.type
_entity.pdbx_description
1 polymer ?
#
loop_
_entity_poly.entity_id
_entity_poly.type
_entity_poly.pdbx_seq_one_letter_code
_entity_poly.pdbx_strand_id
1 'polypeptide(L)'
;MYIDCFWVSGSFKGHGYSNDLLTKCIEDSKAKGKVGLCILSSAKKKPFLSDPKYLAYKGFKVADVSDAGINLMYLPFDENAEVPHFKECAKHPHIDEMGYVLYYTNQCPFNGKYVPILEKTASDNGIPFKAIKVESKEQAQSVPSPCTSYALFKDGEFLTNEQQNDKKFLKLVQG
;
A
#
# COMPACT_ATOMS: atom_id res chain seq x y z
N MET A 1 -4.01 5.74 13.77
CA MET A 1 -2.63 5.69 13.21
C MET A 1 -2.62 4.71 12.04
N TYR A 2 -1.89 5.02 10.95
CA TYR A 2 -1.75 4.13 9.79
C TYR A 2 -0.35 3.54 9.73
N ILE A 3 -0.25 2.22 9.54
CA ILE A 3 1.00 1.49 9.34
C ILE A 3 1.17 1.25 7.84
N ASP A 4 2.11 1.93 7.22
CA ASP A 4 2.37 1.81 5.78
C ASP A 4 3.16 0.52 5.45
N CYS A 5 4.19 0.22 6.25
CA CYS A 5 5.02 -0.97 6.07
C CYS A 5 5.22 -1.70 7.40
N PHE A 6 4.94 -3.00 7.38
CA PHE A 6 5.12 -3.88 8.53
C PHE A 6 5.83 -5.16 8.09
N TRP A 7 7.15 -5.20 8.30
CA TRP A 7 7.95 -6.29 7.78
C TRP A 7 9.18 -6.58 8.64
N VAL A 8 9.48 -7.88 8.83
CA VAL A 8 10.71 -8.40 9.43
C VAL A 8 11.47 -9.18 8.37
N SER A 9 12.75 -8.85 8.18
CA SER A 9 13.56 -9.31 7.05
C SER A 9 14.59 -10.37 7.44
N GLY A 10 14.97 -11.20 6.48
CA GLY A 10 16.12 -12.09 6.51
C GLY A 10 16.14 -13.02 7.71
N SER A 11 17.31 -13.15 8.34
CA SER A 11 17.55 -13.99 9.53
C SER A 11 16.78 -13.58 10.79
N PHE A 12 16.19 -12.38 10.80
CA PHE A 12 15.38 -11.89 11.93
C PHE A 12 13.95 -12.45 11.94
N LYS A 13 13.53 -13.17 10.90
CA LYS A 13 12.22 -13.83 10.87
C LYS A 13 12.18 -15.00 11.87
N GLY A 14 11.01 -15.24 12.45
CA GLY A 14 10.78 -16.36 13.40
C GLY A 14 11.18 -16.09 14.84
N HIS A 15 11.78 -14.93 15.17
CA HIS A 15 12.23 -14.57 16.51
C HIS A 15 11.21 -13.73 17.33
N GLY A 16 9.98 -13.60 16.84
CA GLY A 16 8.95 -12.83 17.55
C GLY A 16 8.97 -11.32 17.32
N TYR A 17 9.95 -10.78 16.64
CA TYR A 17 10.12 -9.32 16.44
C TYR A 17 8.92 -8.60 15.80
N SER A 18 8.10 -9.31 15.03
CA SER A 18 6.85 -8.73 14.53
C SER A 18 5.88 -8.40 15.68
N ASN A 19 5.87 -9.21 16.74
CA ASN A 19 5.04 -8.95 17.91
C ASN A 19 5.57 -7.73 18.68
N ASP A 20 6.88 -7.66 18.87
CA ASP A 20 7.53 -6.55 19.57
C ASP A 20 7.30 -5.22 18.84
N LEU A 21 7.48 -5.23 17.50
CA LEU A 21 7.21 -4.06 16.65
C LEU A 21 5.75 -3.61 16.75
N LEU A 22 4.79 -4.54 16.69
CA LEU A 22 3.37 -4.21 16.79
C LEU A 22 3.04 -3.67 18.19
N THR A 23 3.57 -4.30 19.25
CA THR A 23 3.38 -3.83 20.63
C THR A 23 3.90 -2.40 20.81
N LYS A 24 5.12 -2.11 20.33
CA LYS A 24 5.69 -0.76 20.37
C LYS A 24 4.86 0.24 19.56
N CYS A 25 4.36 -0.15 18.40
CA CYS A 25 3.48 0.70 17.59
C CYS A 25 2.17 1.02 18.31
N ILE A 26 1.57 0.04 19.02
CA ILE A 26 0.37 0.24 19.83
C ILE A 26 0.65 1.19 20.99
N GLU A 27 1.71 0.97 21.76
CA GLU A 27 2.12 1.81 22.90
C GLU A 27 2.33 3.27 22.47
N ASP A 28 3.13 3.48 21.41
CA ASP A 28 3.40 4.81 20.86
C ASP A 28 2.15 5.50 20.34
N SER A 29 1.27 4.76 19.66
CA SER A 29 0.03 5.30 19.13
C SER A 29 -0.94 5.71 20.24
N LYS A 30 -1.06 4.91 21.30
CA LYS A 30 -1.84 5.27 22.50
C LYS A 30 -1.28 6.49 23.21
N ALA A 31 0.05 6.56 23.37
CA ALA A 31 0.72 7.72 23.97
C ALA A 31 0.50 9.02 23.17
N LYS A 32 0.28 8.90 21.84
CA LYS A 32 -0.07 10.01 20.94
C LYS A 32 -1.58 10.28 20.85
N GLY A 33 -2.39 9.69 21.73
CA GLY A 33 -3.84 9.89 21.78
C GLY A 33 -4.58 9.34 20.56
N LYS A 34 -4.02 8.33 19.85
CA LYS A 34 -4.71 7.68 18.73
C LYS A 34 -5.68 6.63 19.24
N VAL A 35 -6.82 6.51 18.58
CA VAL A 35 -7.92 5.60 18.97
C VAL A 35 -7.82 4.21 18.34
N GLY A 36 -6.82 3.97 17.48
CA GLY A 36 -6.59 2.67 16.85
C GLY A 36 -5.51 2.68 15.80
N LEU A 37 -5.23 1.49 15.26
CA LEU A 37 -4.28 1.25 14.15
C LEU A 37 -5.02 0.80 12.90
N CYS A 38 -4.59 1.33 11.76
CA CYS A 38 -5.01 0.86 10.43
C CYS A 38 -3.80 0.30 9.67
N ILE A 39 -4.04 -0.72 8.85
CA ILE A 39 -3.05 -1.32 7.97
C ILE A 39 -3.76 -1.94 6.76
N LEU A 40 -3.09 -1.96 5.60
CA LEU A 40 -3.64 -2.61 4.41
C LEU A 40 -3.37 -4.12 4.39
N SER A 41 -4.35 -4.84 3.87
CA SER A 41 -4.30 -6.28 3.64
C SER A 41 -5.19 -6.67 2.47
N SER A 42 -5.49 -7.94 2.32
CA SER A 42 -6.41 -8.48 1.32
C SER A 42 -7.04 -9.78 1.84
N ALA A 43 -8.12 -10.25 1.20
CA ALA A 43 -8.80 -11.49 1.61
C ALA A 43 -7.86 -12.72 1.57
N LYS A 44 -6.94 -12.76 0.60
CA LYS A 44 -5.88 -13.76 0.49
C LYS A 44 -4.53 -13.05 0.52
N LYS A 45 -3.51 -13.71 1.08
CA LYS A 45 -2.15 -13.17 1.12
C LYS A 45 -1.69 -12.72 -0.28
N LYS A 46 -1.32 -11.46 -0.41
CA LYS A 46 -0.75 -10.87 -1.62
C LYS A 46 0.62 -10.25 -1.33
N PRO A 47 1.51 -10.16 -2.33
CA PRO A 47 2.77 -9.42 -2.19
C PRO A 47 2.52 -7.97 -1.76
N PHE A 48 3.45 -7.41 -0.99
CA PHE A 48 3.44 -6.00 -0.54
C PHE A 48 2.21 -5.58 0.31
N LEU A 49 1.41 -6.56 0.77
CA LEU A 49 0.34 -6.37 1.75
C LEU A 49 0.61 -7.23 2.99
N SER A 50 0.12 -6.78 4.12
CA SER A 50 0.26 -7.53 5.38
C SER A 50 -0.56 -8.82 5.36
N ASP A 51 -0.05 -9.87 5.99
CA ASP A 51 -0.71 -11.17 6.03
C ASP A 51 -2.04 -11.09 6.80
N PRO A 52 -3.19 -11.37 6.16
CA PRO A 52 -4.50 -11.24 6.79
C PRO A 52 -4.69 -12.17 7.98
N LYS A 53 -4.10 -13.38 7.96
CA LYS A 53 -4.20 -14.33 9.07
C LYS A 53 -3.46 -13.83 10.32
N TYR A 54 -2.27 -13.25 10.11
CA TYR A 54 -1.51 -12.63 11.20
C TYR A 54 -2.28 -11.45 11.80
N LEU A 55 -2.82 -10.57 10.97
CA LEU A 55 -3.58 -9.41 11.44
C LEU A 55 -4.84 -9.83 12.20
N ALA A 56 -5.61 -10.80 11.69
CA ALA A 56 -6.77 -11.34 12.38
C ALA A 56 -6.40 -11.96 13.74
N TYR A 57 -5.31 -12.73 13.80
CA TYR A 57 -4.77 -13.27 15.06
C TYR A 57 -4.39 -12.16 16.06
N LYS A 58 -3.96 -10.98 15.57
CA LYS A 58 -3.65 -9.80 16.39
C LYS A 58 -4.87 -8.93 16.71
N GLY A 59 -6.07 -9.36 16.37
CA GLY A 59 -7.31 -8.68 16.70
C GLY A 59 -7.75 -7.60 15.71
N PHE A 60 -7.04 -7.44 14.59
CA PHE A 60 -7.51 -6.56 13.52
C PHE A 60 -8.75 -7.13 12.85
N LYS A 61 -9.69 -6.27 12.53
CA LYS A 61 -10.91 -6.59 11.78
C LYS A 61 -10.92 -5.81 10.48
N VAL A 62 -11.63 -6.33 9.48
CA VAL A 62 -11.87 -5.60 8.23
C VAL A 62 -12.81 -4.44 8.55
N ALA A 63 -12.36 -3.22 8.31
CA ALA A 63 -13.15 -2.00 8.47
C ALA A 63 -13.81 -1.57 7.15
N ASP A 64 -13.09 -1.72 6.03
CA ASP A 64 -13.58 -1.38 4.70
C ASP A 64 -12.85 -2.20 3.62
N VAL A 65 -13.40 -2.23 2.40
CA VAL A 65 -12.83 -2.94 1.25
C VAL A 65 -12.93 -2.05 0.03
N SER A 66 -11.82 -1.87 -0.71
CA SER A 66 -11.84 -1.17 -1.99
C SER A 66 -12.21 -2.10 -3.15
N ASP A 67 -12.63 -1.54 -4.28
CA ASP A 67 -12.94 -2.29 -5.51
C ASP A 67 -11.72 -3.06 -6.07
N ALA A 68 -10.50 -2.61 -5.74
CA ALA A 68 -9.26 -3.34 -6.03
C ALA A 68 -9.05 -4.59 -5.15
N GLY A 69 -9.99 -4.91 -4.24
CA GLY A 69 -9.90 -6.04 -3.31
C GLY A 69 -8.83 -5.85 -2.23
N ILE A 70 -8.54 -4.59 -1.86
CA ILE A 70 -7.65 -4.22 -0.77
C ILE A 70 -8.49 -3.91 0.46
N ASN A 71 -8.18 -4.58 1.57
CA ASN A 71 -8.86 -4.43 2.84
C ASN A 71 -8.18 -3.36 3.70
N LEU A 72 -8.96 -2.46 4.26
CA LEU A 72 -8.55 -1.63 5.39
C LEU A 72 -8.77 -2.45 6.67
N MET A 73 -7.68 -2.88 7.28
CA MET A 73 -7.73 -3.58 8.57
C MET A 73 -7.61 -2.58 9.70
N TYR A 74 -8.41 -2.75 10.75
CA TYR A 74 -8.48 -1.83 11.90
C TYR A 74 -8.38 -2.58 13.22
N LEU A 75 -7.52 -2.09 14.11
CA LEU A 75 -7.41 -2.50 15.51
C LEU A 75 -7.80 -1.32 16.38
N PRO A 76 -9.05 -1.26 16.92
CA PRO A 76 -9.46 -0.21 17.83
C PRO A 76 -8.74 -0.34 19.18
N PHE A 77 -8.45 0.80 19.83
CA PHE A 77 -7.99 0.85 21.23
C PHE A 77 -9.11 1.17 22.20
N ASP A 78 -10.23 1.67 21.67
CA ASP A 78 -11.46 2.01 22.38
C ASP A 78 -12.63 1.38 21.63
N GLU A 79 -13.55 0.74 22.35
CA GLU A 79 -14.74 0.08 21.75
C GLU A 79 -15.71 1.07 21.11
N ASN A 80 -15.70 2.33 21.56
CA ASN A 80 -16.52 3.40 21.02
C ASN A 80 -15.85 4.20 19.89
N ALA A 81 -14.61 3.80 19.49
CA ALA A 81 -13.90 4.49 18.42
C ALA A 81 -14.61 4.33 17.08
N GLU A 82 -14.76 5.43 16.35
CA GLU A 82 -15.30 5.43 15.00
C GLU A 82 -14.49 4.48 14.10
N VAL A 83 -15.20 3.65 13.34
CA VAL A 83 -14.60 2.72 12.38
C VAL A 83 -14.13 3.51 11.17
N PRO A 84 -12.84 3.44 10.80
CA PRO A 84 -12.33 4.18 9.65
C PRO A 84 -12.80 3.56 8.33
N HIS A 85 -12.96 4.43 7.31
CA HIS A 85 -13.30 4.04 5.94
C HIS A 85 -12.30 4.60 4.95
N PHE A 86 -12.21 3.99 3.77
CA PHE A 86 -11.51 4.58 2.64
C PHE A 86 -12.22 5.86 2.20
N LYS A 87 -11.46 6.84 1.72
CA LYS A 87 -12.02 7.94 0.93
C LYS A 87 -12.51 7.39 -0.42
N GLU A 88 -13.49 8.06 -1.03
CA GLU A 88 -14.07 7.63 -2.30
C GLU A 88 -13.03 7.36 -3.38
N CYS A 89 -12.03 8.24 -3.53
CA CYS A 89 -10.94 8.06 -4.49
C CYS A 89 -10.10 6.80 -4.24
N ALA A 90 -9.97 6.37 -2.98
CA ALA A 90 -9.24 5.16 -2.62
C ALA A 90 -10.15 3.91 -2.64
N LYS A 91 -11.45 4.10 -2.43
CA LYS A 91 -12.44 3.02 -2.47
C LYS A 91 -12.70 2.56 -3.89
N HIS A 92 -12.78 3.50 -4.83
CA HIS A 92 -13.01 3.29 -6.26
C HIS A 92 -11.80 3.75 -7.07
N PRO A 93 -10.69 2.96 -7.08
CA PRO A 93 -9.44 3.36 -7.73
C PRO A 93 -9.62 3.46 -9.25
N HIS A 94 -9.64 4.68 -9.76
CA HIS A 94 -9.73 4.97 -11.19
C HIS A 94 -9.06 6.31 -11.51
N ILE A 95 -8.50 6.43 -12.72
CA ILE A 95 -7.92 7.66 -13.26
C ILE A 95 -8.39 7.86 -14.71
N ASP A 96 -8.37 9.10 -15.21
CA ASP A 96 -8.76 9.40 -16.59
C ASP A 96 -7.62 9.21 -17.59
N GLU A 97 -6.37 9.06 -17.11
CA GLU A 97 -5.19 8.96 -17.98
C GLU A 97 -5.07 7.58 -18.62
N MET A 98 -4.70 7.57 -19.92
CA MET A 98 -4.39 6.38 -20.69
C MET A 98 -2.90 5.99 -20.56
N GLY A 99 -2.59 4.74 -20.85
CA GLY A 99 -1.24 4.19 -20.71
C GLY A 99 -0.95 3.74 -19.29
N TYR A 100 0.33 3.62 -18.95
CA TYR A 100 0.76 3.24 -17.60
C TYR A 100 1.02 4.48 -16.75
N VAL A 101 0.33 4.59 -15.61
CA VAL A 101 0.51 5.70 -14.66
C VAL A 101 0.85 5.13 -13.30
N LEU A 102 1.99 5.54 -12.75
CA LEU A 102 2.49 5.10 -11.46
C LEU A 102 2.43 6.23 -10.45
N TYR A 103 1.64 6.07 -9.38
CA TYR A 103 1.74 6.90 -8.18
C TYR A 103 2.70 6.24 -7.20
N TYR A 104 3.64 7.01 -6.63
CA TYR A 104 4.60 6.46 -5.68
C TYR A 104 5.08 7.50 -4.66
N THR A 105 5.62 7.01 -3.53
CA THR A 105 6.27 7.84 -2.50
C THR A 105 7.69 7.37 -2.24
N ASN A 106 8.49 8.21 -1.60
CA ASN A 106 9.83 7.83 -1.12
C ASN A 106 9.81 7.06 0.23
N GLN A 107 8.64 6.74 0.77
CA GLN A 107 8.52 5.90 1.98
C GLN A 107 9.11 4.51 1.76
N CYS A 108 8.92 3.95 0.55
CA CYS A 108 9.59 2.72 0.17
C CYS A 108 10.95 3.04 -0.47
N PRO A 109 12.09 2.66 0.14
CA PRO A 109 13.42 2.97 -0.40
C PRO A 109 13.69 2.34 -1.77
N PHE A 110 12.98 1.27 -2.10
CA PHE A 110 13.08 0.63 -3.40
C PHE A 110 12.50 1.47 -4.54
N ASN A 111 11.55 2.37 -4.27
CA ASN A 111 10.98 3.24 -5.31
C ASN A 111 12.04 4.16 -5.92
N GLY A 112 12.93 4.71 -5.10
CA GLY A 112 14.05 5.52 -5.60
C GLY A 112 14.98 4.77 -6.57
N LYS A 113 15.07 3.45 -6.43
CA LYS A 113 15.85 2.58 -7.34
C LYS A 113 15.06 2.18 -8.59
N TYR A 114 13.84 1.70 -8.41
CA TYR A 114 13.13 1.02 -9.50
C TYR A 114 12.29 1.95 -10.37
N VAL A 115 11.80 3.08 -9.87
CA VAL A 115 11.01 4.02 -10.69
C VAL A 115 11.82 4.54 -11.88
N PRO A 116 13.06 5.05 -11.73
CA PRO A 116 13.87 5.47 -12.87
C PRO A 116 14.17 4.35 -13.87
N ILE A 117 14.29 3.10 -13.38
CA ILE A 117 14.47 1.93 -14.25
C ILE A 117 13.21 1.69 -15.09
N LEU A 118 12.01 1.81 -14.48
CA LEU A 118 10.74 1.66 -15.21
C LEU A 118 10.55 2.76 -16.25
N GLU A 119 10.84 4.02 -15.91
CA GLU A 119 10.78 5.15 -16.86
C GLU A 119 11.69 4.90 -18.06
N LYS A 120 12.94 4.49 -17.81
CA LYS A 120 13.87 4.15 -18.87
C LYS A 120 13.39 2.95 -19.71
N THR A 121 12.94 1.87 -19.06
CA THR A 121 12.43 0.67 -19.72
C THR A 121 11.23 1.00 -20.61
N ALA A 122 10.31 1.81 -20.13
CA ALA A 122 9.15 2.25 -20.89
C ALA A 122 9.57 3.09 -22.10
N SER A 123 10.47 4.05 -21.92
CA SER A 123 11.02 4.89 -23.00
C SER A 123 11.72 4.05 -24.08
N ASP A 124 12.59 3.14 -23.67
CA ASP A 124 13.37 2.27 -24.58
C ASP A 124 12.46 1.33 -25.42
N ASN A 125 11.23 1.05 -24.96
CA ASN A 125 10.27 0.16 -25.61
C ASN A 125 9.05 0.89 -26.18
N GLY A 126 9.03 2.22 -26.19
CA GLY A 126 7.92 3.00 -26.74
C GLY A 126 6.60 2.84 -25.97
N ILE A 127 6.66 2.50 -24.68
CA ILE A 127 5.49 2.27 -23.82
C ILE A 127 5.07 3.62 -23.18
N PRO A 128 3.82 4.08 -23.35
CA PRO A 128 3.31 5.24 -22.64
C PRO A 128 3.36 5.02 -21.13
N PHE A 129 4.22 5.77 -20.45
CA PHE A 129 4.44 5.64 -19.01
C PHE A 129 4.62 7.01 -18.35
N LYS A 130 3.95 7.25 -17.24
CA LYS A 130 4.05 8.46 -16.43
C LYS A 130 4.25 8.09 -14.97
N ALA A 131 5.28 8.60 -14.32
CA ALA A 131 5.47 8.46 -12.88
C ALA A 131 5.09 9.75 -12.16
N ILE A 132 4.24 9.64 -11.15
CA ILE A 132 3.73 10.74 -10.33
C ILE A 132 4.20 10.52 -8.90
N LYS A 133 5.17 11.34 -8.48
CA LYS A 133 5.67 11.29 -7.12
C LYS A 133 4.73 12.05 -6.18
N VAL A 134 4.31 11.37 -5.13
CA VAL A 134 3.48 11.95 -4.06
C VAL A 134 4.41 12.52 -3.00
N GLU A 135 4.37 13.84 -2.81
CA GLU A 135 5.34 14.58 -1.98
C GLU A 135 4.73 15.26 -0.77
N SER A 136 3.40 15.37 -0.69
CA SER A 136 2.72 15.97 0.44
C SER A 136 1.60 15.09 1.00
N LYS A 137 1.16 15.42 2.22
CA LYS A 137 0.01 14.78 2.88
C LYS A 137 -1.27 14.96 2.05
N GLU A 138 -1.48 16.14 1.52
CA GLU A 138 -2.66 16.50 0.73
C GLU A 138 -2.70 15.69 -0.56
N GLN A 139 -1.56 15.58 -1.25
CA GLN A 139 -1.42 14.69 -2.41
C GLN A 139 -1.69 13.24 -2.03
N ALA A 140 -1.10 12.73 -0.94
CA ALA A 140 -1.33 11.35 -0.50
C ALA A 140 -2.81 11.07 -0.19
N GLN A 141 -3.53 12.07 0.32
CA GLN A 141 -4.95 11.95 0.61
C GLN A 141 -5.87 12.01 -0.61
N SER A 142 -5.35 12.38 -1.77
CA SER A 142 -6.07 12.45 -3.06
C SER A 142 -5.59 11.40 -4.08
N VAL A 143 -4.60 10.57 -3.72
CA VAL A 143 -4.19 9.45 -4.58
C VAL A 143 -5.39 8.53 -4.82
N PRO A 144 -5.72 8.21 -6.08
CA PRO A 144 -6.87 7.35 -6.42
C PRO A 144 -6.58 5.87 -6.15
N SER A 145 -6.02 5.56 -5.00
CA SER A 145 -5.67 4.21 -4.58
C SER A 145 -5.55 4.09 -3.07
N PRO A 146 -5.91 2.94 -2.48
CA PRO A 146 -5.56 2.63 -1.08
C PRO A 146 -4.05 2.59 -0.83
N CYS A 147 -3.27 2.21 -1.85
CA CYS A 147 -1.81 2.02 -1.76
C CYS A 147 -1.07 3.28 -2.22
N THR A 148 -0.79 4.19 -1.29
CA THR A 148 -0.12 5.46 -1.61
C THR A 148 1.39 5.31 -1.84
N SER A 149 2.02 4.27 -1.30
CA SER A 149 3.45 4.03 -1.46
C SER A 149 3.83 3.53 -2.86
N TYR A 150 2.95 2.79 -3.53
CA TYR A 150 3.09 2.32 -4.91
C TYR A 150 1.74 1.88 -5.47
N ALA A 151 1.28 2.51 -6.53
CA ALA A 151 0.03 2.17 -7.22
C ALA A 151 0.20 2.35 -8.74
N LEU A 152 0.22 1.26 -9.48
CA LEU A 152 0.32 1.25 -10.94
C LEU A 152 -1.06 1.09 -11.56
N PHE A 153 -1.37 1.96 -12.50
CA PHE A 153 -2.59 1.94 -13.31
C PHE A 153 -2.25 1.64 -14.76
N LYS A 154 -3.22 1.07 -15.49
CA LYS A 154 -3.19 0.90 -16.93
C LYS A 154 -4.53 1.33 -17.51
N ASP A 155 -4.52 2.28 -18.44
CA ASP A 155 -5.72 2.75 -19.16
C ASP A 155 -6.88 3.10 -18.22
N GLY A 156 -6.58 3.81 -17.14
CA GLY A 156 -7.54 4.23 -16.12
C GLY A 156 -7.73 3.28 -14.95
N GLU A 157 -7.49 1.99 -15.13
CA GLU A 157 -7.78 0.96 -14.15
C GLU A 157 -6.59 0.64 -13.22
N PHE A 158 -6.86 0.43 -11.94
CA PHE A 158 -5.85 -0.01 -10.97
C PHE A 158 -5.34 -1.40 -11.32
N LEU A 159 -4.05 -1.52 -11.58
CA LEU A 159 -3.42 -2.76 -12.01
C LEU A 159 -2.76 -3.51 -10.86
N THR A 160 -1.91 -2.84 -10.07
CA THR A 160 -1.18 -3.49 -8.97
C THR A 160 -0.54 -2.50 -8.00
N ASN A 161 -0.41 -2.95 -6.74
CA ASN A 161 0.45 -2.34 -5.72
C ASN A 161 1.81 -3.04 -5.59
N GLU A 162 2.05 -4.09 -6.37
CA GLU A 162 3.31 -4.82 -6.36
C GLU A 162 4.38 -4.03 -7.09
N GLN A 163 5.48 -3.74 -6.41
CA GLN A 163 6.61 -3.05 -7.02
C GLN A 163 7.17 -3.85 -8.19
N GLN A 164 7.29 -3.19 -9.33
CA GLN A 164 7.82 -3.76 -10.55
C GLN A 164 9.33 -3.48 -10.68
N ASN A 165 10.03 -4.40 -11.32
CA ASN A 165 11.33 -4.15 -11.96
C ASN A 165 11.14 -4.19 -13.48
N ASP A 166 12.21 -3.95 -14.25
CA ASP A 166 12.20 -3.97 -15.71
C ASP A 166 11.56 -5.23 -16.29
N LYS A 167 12.00 -6.42 -15.85
CA LYS A 167 11.51 -7.71 -16.36
C LYS A 167 10.04 -7.97 -16.03
N LYS A 168 9.64 -7.67 -14.79
CA LYS A 168 8.23 -7.82 -14.38
C LYS A 168 7.33 -6.85 -15.14
N PHE A 169 7.78 -5.61 -15.32
CA PHE A 169 7.03 -4.59 -16.04
C PHE A 169 6.83 -4.99 -17.51
N LEU A 170 7.90 -5.40 -18.22
CA LEU A 170 7.79 -5.86 -19.60
C LEU A 170 6.87 -7.08 -19.74
N LYS A 171 6.95 -8.03 -18.80
CA LYS A 171 6.02 -9.17 -18.79
C LYS A 171 4.57 -8.73 -18.60
N LEU A 172 4.33 -7.73 -17.79
CA LEU A 172 3.00 -7.18 -17.51
C LEU A 172 2.43 -6.40 -18.72
N VAL A 173 3.30 -5.79 -19.53
CA VAL A 173 2.93 -5.11 -20.79
C VAL A 173 2.57 -6.11 -21.90
N GLN A 174 3.23 -7.24 -21.93
CA GLN A 174 3.02 -8.29 -22.96
C GLN A 174 1.76 -9.14 -22.74
N GLY A 175 1.11 -9.03 -21.56
CA GLY A 175 -0.18 -9.64 -21.26
C GLY A 175 -0.25 -10.91 -20.66
#